data_39f1d38115664e6fd34ce78fdaf700f1
#
_entry.id   39f1d38115664e6fd34ce78fdaf700f1
#
_cell.length_a   1.000
_cell.length_b   1.000
_cell.length_c   1.000
_cell.angle_alpha   90.00
_cell.angle_beta   90.00
_cell.angle_gamma   90.00
#
_symmetry.space_group_name_H-M   'P 1'
#
loop_
_entity.id
_entity.type
_entity.pdbx_description
1 polymer ?
#
loop_
_entity_poly.entity_id
_entity_poly.type
_entity_poly.pdbx_seq_one_letter_code
_entity_poly.pdbx_strand_id
1 'polypeptide(L)'
;MEKQEQQKVSRLVFVLIPFQGHINPMLQLATILYAKGFSITIIHPQFNSPNSSNHPEFTFIPISDNLPKSQVSAGDLFGIVSALNKNCEGPLTECIQEMLKAEDPHDRISCIVYDSTMYFSQSVADHLKLPGICVRTSPAATMLAFAVFPCLHEQGYISFLGKV
;
A
#
# COMPACT_ATOMS: atom_id res chain seq x y z
N MET A 1 -40.32 1.94 -19.69
CA MET A 1 -38.87 1.72 -19.89
C MET A 1 -38.18 2.27 -18.67
N GLU A 2 -37.93 1.42 -17.65
CA GLU A 2 -37.12 1.80 -16.48
C GLU A 2 -35.68 1.98 -16.96
N LYS A 3 -35.16 3.20 -16.80
CA LYS A 3 -33.72 3.44 -16.90
C LYS A 3 -33.05 2.67 -15.75
N GLN A 4 -32.41 1.55 -16.05
CA GLN A 4 -31.44 0.98 -15.13
C GLN A 4 -30.42 2.08 -14.86
N GLU A 5 -30.46 2.69 -13.67
CA GLU A 5 -29.37 3.49 -13.15
C GLU A 5 -28.13 2.57 -13.10
N GLN A 6 -27.18 2.82 -13.97
CA GLN A 6 -25.89 2.14 -13.96
C GLN A 6 -25.28 2.41 -12.58
N GLN A 7 -25.19 1.35 -11.77
CA GLN A 7 -24.68 1.43 -10.42
C GLN A 7 -23.24 1.96 -10.48
N LYS A 8 -23.04 3.14 -9.88
CA LYS A 8 -21.74 3.81 -9.85
C LYS A 8 -20.77 2.94 -9.04
N VAL A 9 -19.80 2.31 -9.69
CA VAL A 9 -18.77 1.51 -9.05
C VAL A 9 -17.68 2.43 -8.53
N SER A 10 -17.28 2.23 -7.29
CA SER A 10 -16.17 2.98 -6.68
C SER A 10 -14.91 2.14 -6.71
N ARG A 11 -13.82 2.70 -7.24
CA ARG A 11 -12.51 2.04 -7.31
C ARG A 11 -11.70 2.30 -6.05
N LEU A 12 -11.13 1.25 -5.50
CA LEU A 12 -10.17 1.31 -4.41
C LEU A 12 -8.79 0.95 -4.95
N VAL A 13 -7.80 1.82 -4.70
CA VAL A 13 -6.41 1.60 -5.10
C VAL A 13 -5.63 1.12 -3.89
N PHE A 14 -5.15 -0.12 -3.92
CA PHE A 14 -4.33 -0.73 -2.88
C PHE A 14 -2.86 -0.55 -3.19
N VAL A 15 -2.06 -0.07 -2.24
CA VAL A 15 -0.60 0.02 -2.35
C VAL A 15 0.03 -0.99 -1.41
N LEU A 16 0.66 -2.02 -1.98
CA LEU A 16 1.22 -3.14 -1.24
C LEU A 16 2.73 -3.00 -1.04
N ILE A 17 3.21 -3.46 0.11
CA ILE A 17 4.62 -3.77 0.28
C ILE A 17 4.89 -5.23 -0.10
N PRO A 18 6.02 -5.57 -0.74
CA PRO A 18 6.24 -6.88 -1.36
C PRO A 18 6.73 -7.96 -0.37
N PHE A 19 6.03 -8.09 0.78
CA PHE A 19 6.32 -9.14 1.77
C PHE A 19 5.06 -9.95 2.07
N GLN A 20 5.15 -11.29 2.09
CA GLN A 20 4.01 -12.19 2.21
C GLN A 20 3.13 -11.91 3.44
N GLY A 21 3.73 -11.59 4.58
CA GLY A 21 3.00 -11.24 5.81
C GLY A 21 2.14 -9.97 5.68
N HIS A 22 2.40 -9.14 4.68
CA HIS A 22 1.68 -7.92 4.35
C HIS A 22 0.76 -8.10 3.15
N ILE A 23 1.23 -8.78 2.09
CA ILE A 23 0.46 -9.03 0.87
C ILE A 23 -0.84 -9.79 1.20
N ASN A 24 -0.76 -10.90 1.94
CA ASN A 24 -1.91 -11.76 2.19
C ASN A 24 -3.08 -11.04 2.90
N PRO A 25 -2.88 -10.34 4.03
CA PRO A 25 -4.00 -9.63 4.67
C PRO A 25 -4.57 -8.51 3.81
N MET A 26 -3.73 -7.80 3.05
CA MET A 26 -4.18 -6.75 2.14
C MET A 26 -5.04 -7.32 1.00
N LEU A 27 -4.64 -8.45 0.39
CA LEU A 27 -5.43 -9.12 -0.65
C LEU A 27 -6.73 -9.71 -0.08
N GLN A 28 -6.73 -10.22 1.16
CA GLN A 28 -7.96 -10.66 1.84
C GLN A 28 -8.94 -9.49 2.02
N LEU A 29 -8.45 -8.33 2.49
CA LEU A 29 -9.27 -7.13 2.60
C LEU A 29 -9.82 -6.70 1.23
N ALA A 30 -8.97 -6.70 0.20
CA ALA A 30 -9.37 -6.38 -1.17
C ALA A 30 -10.49 -7.33 -1.67
N THR A 31 -10.38 -8.64 -1.40
CA THR A 31 -11.40 -9.63 -1.76
C THR A 31 -12.74 -9.36 -1.07
N ILE A 32 -12.71 -9.00 0.22
CA ILE A 32 -13.93 -8.65 0.96
C ILE A 32 -14.59 -7.41 0.37
N LEU A 33 -13.81 -6.38 0.01
CA LEU A 33 -14.33 -5.14 -0.56
C LEU A 33 -14.82 -5.34 -2.00
N TYR A 34 -14.13 -6.17 -2.79
CA TYR A 34 -14.60 -6.58 -4.11
C TYR A 34 -15.98 -7.25 -4.04
N ALA A 35 -16.16 -8.19 -3.09
CA ALA A 35 -17.45 -8.84 -2.86
C ALA A 35 -18.58 -7.87 -2.41
N LYS A 36 -18.22 -6.66 -1.97
CA LYS A 36 -19.15 -5.57 -1.65
C LYS A 36 -19.41 -4.62 -2.82
N GLY A 37 -18.87 -4.91 -4.00
CA GLY A 37 -19.12 -4.17 -5.23
C GLY A 37 -18.13 -3.06 -5.54
N PHE A 38 -16.99 -3.01 -4.86
CA PHE A 38 -15.90 -2.10 -5.24
C PHE A 38 -15.05 -2.71 -6.36
N SER A 39 -14.57 -1.90 -7.30
CA SER A 39 -13.49 -2.33 -8.19
C SER A 39 -12.13 -2.16 -7.49
N ILE A 40 -11.21 -3.08 -7.73
CA ILE A 40 -9.94 -3.15 -7.03
C ILE A 40 -8.78 -3.03 -8.00
N THR A 41 -7.90 -2.06 -7.73
CA THR A 41 -6.59 -1.95 -8.38
C THR A 41 -5.49 -2.15 -7.33
N ILE A 42 -4.55 -3.04 -7.61
CA ILE A 42 -3.40 -3.35 -6.76
C ILE A 42 -2.15 -2.74 -7.39
N ILE A 43 -1.56 -1.74 -6.74
CA ILE A 43 -0.26 -1.18 -7.12
C ILE A 43 0.81 -1.78 -6.21
N HIS A 44 1.88 -2.25 -6.79
CA HIS A 44 2.96 -2.93 -6.07
C HIS A 44 4.33 -2.65 -6.70
N PRO A 45 5.43 -2.66 -5.92
CA PRO A 45 6.78 -2.61 -6.47
C PRO A 45 7.06 -3.81 -7.38
N GLN A 46 7.99 -3.66 -8.31
CA GLN A 46 8.42 -4.76 -9.20
C GLN A 46 9.13 -5.88 -8.42
N PHE A 47 9.83 -5.51 -7.36
CA PHE A 47 10.45 -6.47 -6.45
C PHE A 47 9.40 -7.37 -5.79
N ASN A 48 9.59 -8.69 -5.89
CA ASN A 48 8.74 -9.71 -5.26
C ASN A 48 7.23 -9.50 -5.51
N SER A 49 6.88 -9.26 -6.77
CA SER A 49 5.51 -9.02 -7.23
C SER A 49 4.54 -10.12 -6.79
N PRO A 50 3.32 -9.78 -6.37
CA PRO A 50 2.29 -10.77 -6.07
C PRO A 50 1.88 -11.54 -7.33
N ASN A 51 1.42 -12.78 -7.16
CA ASN A 51 0.92 -13.57 -8.28
C ASN A 51 -0.51 -13.12 -8.65
N SER A 52 -0.62 -12.35 -9.72
CA SER A 52 -1.90 -11.82 -10.21
C SER A 52 -2.87 -12.91 -10.70
N SER A 53 -2.37 -14.09 -11.10
CA SER A 53 -3.22 -15.19 -11.57
C SER A 53 -4.15 -15.74 -10.49
N ASN A 54 -3.85 -15.51 -9.21
CA ASN A 54 -4.69 -15.93 -8.09
C ASN A 54 -5.90 -15.00 -7.87
N HIS A 55 -5.90 -13.83 -8.49
CA HIS A 55 -6.93 -12.81 -8.35
C HIS A 55 -7.22 -12.15 -9.71
N PRO A 56 -7.80 -12.90 -10.66
CA PRO A 56 -8.06 -12.40 -12.02
C PRO A 56 -9.10 -11.26 -12.04
N GLU A 57 -9.85 -11.09 -10.95
CA GLU A 57 -10.83 -10.03 -10.76
C GLU A 57 -10.21 -8.66 -10.43
N PHE A 58 -8.91 -8.61 -10.06
CA PHE A 58 -8.21 -7.37 -9.72
C PHE A 58 -7.33 -6.89 -10.87
N THR A 59 -7.15 -5.57 -10.95
CA THR A 59 -6.14 -4.98 -11.83
C THR A 59 -4.84 -4.85 -11.07
N PHE A 60 -3.73 -5.47 -11.56
CA PHE A 60 -2.41 -5.35 -10.96
C PHE A 60 -1.54 -4.41 -11.79
N ILE A 61 -0.93 -3.42 -11.13
CA ILE A 61 -0.04 -2.45 -11.77
C ILE A 61 1.30 -2.43 -11.03
N PRO A 62 2.37 -2.93 -11.64
CA PRO A 62 3.71 -2.83 -11.09
C PRO A 62 4.25 -1.41 -11.27
N ILE A 63 4.88 -0.85 -10.22
CA ILE A 63 5.61 0.41 -10.29
C ILE A 63 7.12 0.16 -10.11
N SER A 64 7.93 1.05 -10.69
CA SER A 64 9.39 0.97 -10.54
C SER A 64 9.79 1.23 -9.10
N ASP A 65 10.62 0.36 -8.54
CA ASP A 65 11.17 0.46 -7.18
C ASP A 65 12.65 0.87 -7.16
N ASN A 66 13.33 0.77 -8.29
CA ASN A 66 14.75 1.09 -8.44
C ASN A 66 15.65 0.48 -7.34
N LEU A 67 15.30 -0.73 -6.86
CA LEU A 67 16.07 -1.42 -5.83
C LEU A 67 17.37 -1.99 -6.42
N PRO A 68 18.52 -1.68 -5.81
CA PRO A 68 19.78 -2.30 -6.19
C PRO A 68 19.78 -3.81 -5.87
N LYS A 69 20.24 -4.65 -6.81
CA LYS A 69 20.33 -6.10 -6.61
C LYS A 69 21.17 -6.46 -5.35
N SER A 70 22.21 -5.68 -5.04
CA SER A 70 23.04 -5.85 -3.86
C SER A 70 22.26 -5.71 -2.55
N GLN A 71 21.32 -4.78 -2.48
CA GLN A 71 20.49 -4.55 -1.29
C GLN A 71 19.50 -5.70 -1.06
N VAL A 72 18.91 -6.20 -2.13
CA VAL A 72 18.03 -7.37 -2.11
C VAL A 72 18.79 -8.61 -1.64
N SER A 73 20.02 -8.83 -2.13
CA SER A 73 20.85 -9.99 -1.80
C SER A 73 21.34 -9.98 -0.35
N ALA A 74 21.49 -8.81 0.25
CA ALA A 74 21.95 -8.67 1.64
C ALA A 74 20.89 -9.06 2.68
N GLY A 75 19.61 -9.20 2.29
CA GLY A 75 18.51 -9.51 3.21
C GLY A 75 18.22 -8.38 4.22
N ASP A 76 18.67 -7.17 3.93
CA ASP A 76 18.43 -5.98 4.77
C ASP A 76 16.99 -5.49 4.60
N LEU A 77 16.10 -6.05 5.41
CA LEU A 77 14.69 -5.72 5.38
C LEU A 77 14.41 -4.23 5.62
N PHE A 78 15.09 -3.61 6.59
CA PHE A 78 14.89 -2.19 6.90
C PHE A 78 15.40 -1.29 5.79
N GLY A 79 16.55 -1.62 5.21
CA GLY A 79 17.09 -0.92 4.06
C GLY A 79 16.19 -1.02 2.84
N ILE A 80 15.60 -2.21 2.58
CA ILE A 80 14.63 -2.39 1.49
C ILE A 80 13.39 -1.52 1.72
N VAL A 81 12.78 -1.53 2.91
CA VAL A 81 11.61 -0.70 3.25
C VAL A 81 11.92 0.78 3.08
N SER A 82 13.07 1.23 3.57
CA SER A 82 13.52 2.62 3.43
C SER A 82 13.70 3.02 1.96
N ALA A 83 14.33 2.17 1.16
CA ALA A 83 14.53 2.42 -0.26
C ALA A 83 13.20 2.44 -1.04
N LEU A 84 12.27 1.53 -0.75
CA LEU A 84 10.94 1.52 -1.36
C LEU A 84 10.19 2.83 -1.06
N ASN A 85 10.20 3.29 0.21
CA ASN A 85 9.54 4.54 0.57
C ASN A 85 10.16 5.77 -0.12
N LYS A 86 11.45 5.75 -0.41
CA LYS A 86 12.13 6.81 -1.14
C LYS A 86 11.89 6.75 -2.65
N ASN A 87 11.94 5.55 -3.21
CA ASN A 87 11.98 5.37 -4.66
C ASN A 87 10.59 5.28 -5.31
N CYS A 88 9.57 4.79 -4.56
CA CYS A 88 8.24 4.52 -5.13
C CYS A 88 7.28 5.71 -5.11
N GLU A 89 7.60 6.82 -4.42
CA GLU A 89 6.70 7.98 -4.29
C GLU A 89 6.39 8.61 -5.66
N GLY A 90 7.43 8.91 -6.46
CA GLY A 90 7.26 9.44 -7.82
C GLY A 90 6.48 8.49 -8.74
N PRO A 91 6.93 7.24 -8.91
CA PRO A 91 6.23 6.24 -9.70
C PRO A 91 4.76 6.00 -9.28
N LEU A 92 4.45 6.02 -7.98
CA LEU A 92 3.08 5.90 -7.50
C LEU A 92 2.24 7.12 -7.91
N THR A 93 2.81 8.32 -7.72
CA THR A 93 2.14 9.58 -8.08
C THR A 93 1.79 9.61 -9.57
N GLU A 94 2.76 9.29 -10.43
CA GLU A 94 2.57 9.25 -11.89
C GLU A 94 1.51 8.21 -12.28
N CYS A 95 1.57 7.01 -11.72
CA CYS A 95 0.62 5.94 -11.98
C CYS A 95 -0.82 6.36 -11.65
N ILE A 96 -1.05 6.93 -10.46
CA ILE A 96 -2.40 7.36 -10.06
C ILE A 96 -2.86 8.57 -10.88
N GLN A 97 -1.98 9.50 -11.22
CA GLN A 97 -2.32 10.63 -12.10
C GLN A 97 -2.77 10.16 -13.48
N GLU A 98 -2.11 9.14 -14.05
CA GLU A 98 -2.54 8.56 -15.33
C GLU A 98 -3.91 7.86 -15.20
N MET A 99 -4.14 7.14 -14.11
CA MET A 99 -5.45 6.54 -13.83
C MET A 99 -6.54 7.60 -13.71
N LEU A 100 -6.27 8.73 -13.04
CA LEU A 100 -7.23 9.85 -12.91
C LEU A 100 -7.53 10.54 -14.24
N LYS A 101 -6.56 10.63 -15.15
CA LYS A 101 -6.77 11.17 -16.51
C LYS A 101 -7.64 10.26 -17.38
N ALA A 102 -7.50 8.95 -17.20
CA ALA A 102 -8.24 7.94 -17.95
C ALA A 102 -9.55 7.50 -17.24
N GLU A 103 -9.92 8.18 -16.16
CA GLU A 103 -11.01 7.77 -15.27
C GLU A 103 -12.36 7.71 -15.97
N ASP A 104 -13.02 6.54 -15.85
CA ASP A 104 -14.42 6.38 -16.24
C ASP A 104 -15.32 7.03 -15.18
N PRO A 105 -16.28 7.89 -15.55
CA PRO A 105 -17.25 8.48 -14.61
C PRO A 105 -18.00 7.45 -13.76
N HIS A 106 -18.10 6.21 -14.23
CA HIS A 106 -18.79 5.11 -13.54
C HIS A 106 -17.85 4.26 -12.66
N ASP A 107 -16.53 4.46 -12.70
CA ASP A 107 -15.53 3.68 -11.94
C ASP A 107 -14.42 4.59 -11.39
N ARG A 108 -14.82 5.53 -10.54
CA ARG A 108 -13.93 6.55 -9.99
C ARG A 108 -13.11 6.06 -8.82
N ILE A 109 -11.84 6.50 -8.76
CA ILE A 109 -10.98 6.29 -7.59
C ILE A 109 -11.59 6.99 -6.38
N SER A 110 -11.96 6.21 -5.36
CA SER A 110 -12.59 6.72 -4.13
C SER A 110 -11.59 6.91 -3.00
N CYS A 111 -10.59 6.05 -2.90
CA CYS A 111 -9.51 6.22 -1.93
C CYS A 111 -8.29 5.35 -2.29
N ILE A 112 -7.17 5.69 -1.64
CA ILE A 112 -5.93 4.90 -1.64
C ILE A 112 -5.87 4.13 -0.32
N VAL A 113 -5.81 2.80 -0.37
CA VAL A 113 -5.65 1.90 0.78
C VAL A 113 -4.21 1.40 0.78
N TYR A 114 -3.39 1.77 1.75
CA TYR A 114 -1.98 1.44 1.73
C TYR A 114 -1.50 0.74 2.98
N ASP A 115 -0.52 -0.14 2.83
CA ASP A 115 0.16 -0.76 3.96
C ASP A 115 0.93 0.28 4.77
N SER A 116 0.87 0.20 6.09
CA SER A 116 1.49 1.17 7.00
C SER A 116 3.01 1.32 6.82
N THR A 117 3.67 0.33 6.23
CA THR A 117 5.09 0.38 5.90
C THR A 117 5.40 1.14 4.61
N MET A 118 4.39 1.39 3.77
CA MET A 118 4.45 2.24 2.58
C MET A 118 3.91 3.65 2.90
N TYR A 119 4.48 4.28 3.95
CA TYR A 119 3.94 5.50 4.56
C TYR A 119 3.98 6.73 3.64
N PHE A 120 4.85 6.77 2.61
CA PHE A 120 4.84 7.82 1.59
C PHE A 120 3.51 7.91 0.84
N SER A 121 2.72 6.82 0.81
CA SER A 121 1.43 6.79 0.12
C SER A 121 0.44 7.81 0.67
N GLN A 122 0.55 8.21 1.95
CA GLN A 122 -0.27 9.29 2.49
C GLN A 122 0.06 10.63 1.83
N SER A 123 1.35 10.95 1.65
CA SER A 123 1.77 12.19 0.96
C SER A 123 1.24 12.23 -0.48
N VAL A 124 1.25 11.08 -1.17
CA VAL A 124 0.69 10.96 -2.53
C VAL A 124 -0.82 11.17 -2.52
N ALA A 125 -1.54 10.55 -1.58
CA ALA A 125 -2.99 10.74 -1.42
C ALA A 125 -3.35 12.21 -1.18
N ASP A 126 -2.66 12.87 -0.26
CA ASP A 126 -2.84 14.29 0.07
C ASP A 126 -2.56 15.19 -1.14
N HIS A 127 -1.46 14.94 -1.86
CA HIS A 127 -1.10 15.68 -3.07
C HIS A 127 -2.17 15.56 -4.16
N LEU A 128 -2.74 14.37 -4.34
CA LEU A 128 -3.76 14.09 -5.34
C LEU A 128 -5.20 14.39 -4.85
N LYS A 129 -5.34 14.86 -3.60
CA LYS A 129 -6.63 15.16 -2.95
C LYS A 129 -7.57 13.95 -2.92
N LEU A 130 -6.99 12.76 -2.74
CA LEU A 130 -7.71 11.51 -2.55
C LEU A 130 -7.70 11.13 -1.07
N PRO A 131 -8.76 10.53 -0.53
CA PRO A 131 -8.71 9.94 0.81
C PRO A 131 -7.64 8.84 0.89
N GLY A 132 -6.84 8.83 1.97
CA GLY A 132 -5.87 7.78 2.27
C GLY A 132 -6.33 6.95 3.46
N ILE A 133 -6.26 5.63 3.36
CA ILE A 133 -6.55 4.68 4.45
C ILE A 133 -5.32 3.83 4.70
N CYS A 134 -4.70 4.04 5.87
CA CYS A 134 -3.57 3.25 6.32
C CYS A 134 -4.04 1.92 6.92
N VAL A 135 -3.57 0.80 6.39
CA VAL A 135 -3.83 -0.54 6.94
C VAL A 135 -2.57 -1.07 7.60
N ARG A 136 -2.72 -1.46 8.85
CA ARG A 136 -1.66 -2.12 9.60
C ARG A 136 -1.93 -3.61 9.67
N THR A 137 -1.01 -4.39 9.10
CA THR A 137 -1.14 -5.85 9.01
C THR A 137 -0.65 -6.60 10.26
N SER A 138 -0.08 -5.88 11.23
CA SER A 138 0.35 -6.46 12.51
C SER A 138 -0.78 -6.42 13.54
N PRO A 139 -0.77 -7.32 14.56
CA PRO A 139 -1.74 -7.32 15.65
C PRO A 139 -1.81 -5.99 16.40
N ALA A 140 -2.99 -5.61 16.90
CA ALA A 140 -3.19 -4.39 17.70
C ALA A 140 -2.28 -4.36 18.94
N ALA A 141 -1.98 -5.51 19.55
CA ALA A 141 -1.04 -5.62 20.67
C ALA A 141 0.38 -5.12 20.31
N THR A 142 0.81 -5.27 19.06
CA THR A 142 2.10 -4.74 18.59
C THR A 142 2.13 -3.21 18.62
N MET A 143 1.00 -2.55 18.35
CA MET A 143 0.90 -1.09 18.47
C MET A 143 1.07 -0.62 19.92
N LEU A 144 0.47 -1.35 20.87
CA LEU A 144 0.65 -1.06 22.30
C LEU A 144 2.10 -1.23 22.70
N ALA A 145 2.79 -2.29 22.25
CA ALA A 145 4.20 -2.48 22.49
C ALA A 145 5.05 -1.32 21.95
N PHE A 146 4.81 -0.86 20.73
CA PHE A 146 5.51 0.29 20.17
C PHE A 146 5.22 1.60 20.89
N ALA A 147 3.99 1.80 21.35
CA ALA A 147 3.63 3.00 22.12
C ALA A 147 4.36 3.11 23.47
N VAL A 148 4.81 1.96 24.03
CA VAL A 148 5.54 1.92 25.30
C VAL A 148 7.06 2.12 25.10
N PHE A 149 7.60 1.91 23.92
CA PHE A 149 9.05 2.03 23.67
C PHE A 149 9.66 3.37 24.07
N PRO A 150 9.07 4.54 23.78
CA PRO A 150 9.64 5.81 24.23
C PRO A 150 9.78 5.87 25.75
N CYS A 151 8.76 5.43 26.49
CA CYS A 151 8.77 5.39 27.96
C CYS A 151 9.87 4.42 28.48
N LEU A 152 10.01 3.24 27.89
CA LEU A 152 11.03 2.27 28.26
C LEU A 152 12.45 2.81 27.99
N HIS A 153 12.60 3.58 26.92
CA HIS A 153 13.87 4.24 26.59
C HIS A 153 14.21 5.33 27.61
N GLU A 154 13.25 6.21 27.93
CA GLU A 154 13.39 7.29 28.93
C GLU A 154 13.75 6.74 30.33
N GLN A 155 13.20 5.58 30.68
CA GLN A 155 13.46 4.89 31.94
C GLN A 155 14.74 4.02 31.92
N GLY A 156 15.45 3.95 30.78
CA GLY A 156 16.71 3.22 30.64
C GLY A 156 16.57 1.70 30.51
N TYR A 157 15.36 1.16 30.31
CA TYR A 157 15.16 -0.27 30.12
C TYR A 157 15.59 -0.76 28.73
N ILE A 158 15.53 0.12 27.74
CA ILE A 158 15.99 -0.16 26.38
C ILE A 158 16.86 0.98 25.87
N SER A 159 17.88 0.65 25.07
CA SER A 159 18.65 1.62 24.31
C SER A 159 18.36 1.43 22.82
N PHE A 160 18.05 2.50 22.09
CA PHE A 160 18.07 2.44 20.64
C PHE A 160 19.54 2.40 20.21
N LEU A 161 20.02 1.19 19.82
CA LEU A 161 21.32 1.03 19.20
C LEU A 161 21.24 1.67 17.80
N GLY A 162 21.83 2.84 17.65
CA GLY A 162 21.93 3.50 16.35
C GLY A 162 22.16 4.99 16.45
N LYS A 163 23.34 5.40 16.91
CA LYS A 163 24.02 6.52 16.27
C LYS A 163 24.83 5.91 15.12
N VAL A 164 24.30 6.03 13.91
CA VAL A 164 25.08 5.94 12.69
C VAL A 164 25.43 7.37 12.31
#